data_07a800cdc0f4e8a326e7270dbd6e0acb
#
_entry.id   07a800cdc0f4e8a326e7270dbd6e0acb
#
_cell.length_a   1.000
_cell.length_b   1.000
_cell.length_c   1.000
_cell.angle_alpha   90.00
_cell.angle_beta   90.00
_cell.angle_gamma   90.00
#
_symmetry.space_group_name_H-M   'P 1'
#
loop_
_entity.id
_entity.type
_entity.pdbx_description
1 polymer ?
#
loop_
_entity_poly.entity_id
_entity_poly.type
_entity_poly.pdbx_seq_one_letter_code
_entity_poly.pdbx_strand_id
1 'polypeptide(L)'
;RECQIGWINVPGDGSNPKDFIHIEDLIQVIAGIIENPPLTREEIAVGSGKGISMQDLANIYNSKTGCEIELNQSDDNEVFGLVDAWVLEERLGFRPRISLDEMIEESFEVA
;
A
#
# COMPACT_ATOMS: atom_id res chain seq x y z
N ARG A 1 12.17 11.90 14.39
CA ARG A 1 10.87 11.98 15.08
C ARG A 1 10.81 11.01 16.24
N GLU A 2 10.37 11.48 17.38
CA GLU A 2 10.17 10.61 18.53
C GLU A 2 8.91 9.78 18.38
N CYS A 3 8.95 8.56 18.93
CA CYS A 3 7.79 7.71 19.00
C CYS A 3 6.85 8.21 20.10
N GLN A 4 5.63 8.57 19.74
CA GLN A 4 4.65 9.08 20.68
C GLN A 4 3.82 7.98 21.35
N ILE A 5 3.75 6.81 20.73
CA ILE A 5 2.95 5.69 21.26
C ILE A 5 3.78 4.59 21.91
N GLY A 6 5.11 4.66 21.83
CA GLY A 6 6.02 3.73 22.47
C GLY A 6 6.36 2.47 21.68
N TRP A 7 5.44 1.95 20.90
CA TRP A 7 5.64 0.73 20.10
C TRP A 7 4.77 0.72 18.85
N ILE A 8 5.15 -0.15 17.92
CA ILE A 8 4.39 -0.43 16.70
C ILE A 8 3.87 -1.86 16.81
N ASN A 9 2.55 -2.03 16.75
CA ASN A 9 1.92 -3.34 16.81
C ASN A 9 1.75 -3.88 15.39
N VAL A 10 2.37 -5.05 15.12
CA VAL A 10 2.32 -5.69 13.81
C VAL A 10 1.48 -6.97 13.91
N PRO A 11 0.37 -7.08 13.12
CA PRO A 11 -0.45 -8.29 13.15
C PRO A 11 0.30 -9.50 12.61
N GLY A 12 0.07 -10.65 13.22
CA GLY A 12 0.70 -11.91 12.85
C GLY A 12 2.21 -11.92 13.08
N ASP A 13 2.94 -12.59 12.23
CA ASP A 13 4.42 -12.62 12.25
C ASP A 13 5.03 -11.50 11.39
N GLY A 14 4.22 -10.68 10.76
CA GLY A 14 4.66 -9.59 9.92
C GLY A 14 5.12 -10.00 8.52
N SER A 15 4.97 -11.28 8.15
CA SER A 15 5.47 -11.77 6.86
C SER A 15 4.52 -11.53 5.69
N ASN A 16 3.23 -11.26 5.94
CA ASN A 16 2.24 -11.06 4.88
C ASN A 16 2.52 -9.78 4.09
N PRO A 17 2.72 -9.88 2.77
CA PRO A 17 2.87 -8.69 1.95
C PRO A 17 1.52 -8.02 1.70
N LYS A 18 1.54 -6.71 1.67
CA LYS A 18 0.39 -5.88 1.31
C LYS A 18 0.75 -4.98 0.13
N ASP A 19 -0.21 -4.69 -0.71
CA ASP A 19 -0.07 -3.77 -1.83
C ASP A 19 -0.68 -2.43 -1.44
N PHE A 20 0.12 -1.37 -1.49
CA PHE A 20 -0.34 -0.02 -1.17
C PHE A 20 -0.32 0.85 -2.42
N ILE A 21 -1.42 1.57 -2.65
CA ILE A 21 -1.50 2.56 -3.73
C ILE A 21 -1.85 3.92 -3.13
N HIS A 22 -1.23 4.98 -3.64
CA HIS A 22 -1.54 6.34 -3.19
C HIS A 22 -2.92 6.77 -3.71
N ILE A 23 -3.64 7.52 -2.88
CA ILE A 23 -4.99 7.98 -3.24
C ILE A 23 -5.01 8.80 -4.54
N GLU A 24 -3.97 9.58 -4.80
CA GLU A 24 -3.88 10.34 -6.06
C GLU A 24 -3.78 9.42 -7.27
N ASP A 25 -3.04 8.32 -7.16
CA ASP A 25 -2.98 7.31 -8.21
C ASP A 25 -4.32 6.63 -8.41
N LEU A 26 -5.02 6.32 -7.33
CA LEU A 26 -6.36 5.75 -7.41
C LEU A 26 -7.34 6.71 -8.10
N ILE A 27 -7.27 7.98 -7.77
CA ILE A 27 -8.11 9.01 -8.40
C ILE A 27 -7.85 9.07 -9.92
N GLN A 28 -6.61 8.94 -10.35
CA GLN A 28 -6.27 8.93 -11.78
C GLN A 28 -6.89 7.73 -12.50
N VAL A 29 -6.92 6.55 -11.85
CA VAL A 29 -7.60 5.38 -12.41
C VAL A 29 -9.09 5.66 -12.59
N ILE A 30 -9.74 6.19 -11.55
CA ILE A 30 -11.17 6.51 -11.59
C ILE A 30 -11.49 7.54 -12.68
N ALA A 31 -10.68 8.59 -12.77
CA ALA A 31 -10.85 9.63 -13.80
C ALA A 31 -10.71 9.03 -15.21
N GLY A 32 -9.74 8.14 -15.41
CA GLY A 32 -9.56 7.47 -16.70
C GLY A 32 -10.77 6.61 -17.09
N ILE A 33 -11.37 5.93 -16.14
CA ILE A 33 -12.58 5.12 -16.37
C ILE A 33 -13.77 6.01 -16.74
N ILE A 34 -13.91 7.15 -16.08
CA ILE A 34 -15.00 8.11 -16.38
C ILE A 34 -14.85 8.67 -17.79
N GLU A 35 -13.63 9.01 -18.20
CA GLU A 35 -13.37 9.56 -19.54
C GLU A 35 -13.56 8.53 -20.65
N ASN A 36 -13.14 7.29 -20.40
CA ASN A 36 -13.20 6.20 -21.37
C ASN A 36 -13.80 4.96 -20.71
N PRO A 37 -15.13 4.94 -20.47
CA PRO A 37 -15.74 3.80 -19.82
C PRO A 37 -15.61 2.53 -20.68
N PRO A 38 -15.36 1.36 -20.07
CA PRO A 38 -15.30 0.11 -20.81
C PRO A 38 -16.64 -0.21 -21.43
N LEU A 39 -16.60 -0.82 -22.62
CA LEU A 39 -17.82 -1.20 -23.37
C LEU A 39 -18.57 -2.36 -22.73
N THR A 40 -17.91 -3.14 -21.91
CA THR A 40 -18.48 -4.28 -21.20
C THR A 40 -18.22 -4.15 -19.71
N ARG A 41 -19.05 -4.85 -18.93
CA ARG A 41 -18.86 -4.89 -17.49
C ARG A 41 -17.62 -5.70 -17.15
N GLU A 42 -16.65 -5.05 -16.50
CA GLU A 42 -15.38 -5.67 -16.12
C GLU A 42 -15.07 -5.39 -14.65
N GLU A 43 -14.38 -6.34 -14.02
CA GLU A 43 -13.77 -6.14 -12.71
C GLU A 43 -12.26 -6.05 -12.91
N ILE A 44 -11.68 -4.96 -12.44
CA ILE A 44 -10.23 -4.73 -12.56
C ILE A 44 -9.70 -4.42 -11.17
N ALA A 45 -8.70 -5.20 -10.73
CA ALA A 45 -8.03 -4.93 -9.47
C ALA A 45 -7.10 -3.74 -9.61
N VAL A 46 -7.13 -2.83 -8.64
CA VAL A 46 -6.33 -1.61 -8.64
C VAL A 46 -5.33 -1.64 -7.49
N GLY A 47 -4.06 -1.50 -7.81
CA GLY A 47 -2.99 -1.48 -6.83
C GLY A 47 -1.68 -1.06 -7.50
N SER A 48 -0.59 -1.05 -6.72
CA SER A 48 0.74 -0.69 -7.25
C SER A 48 1.45 -1.86 -7.93
N GLY A 49 1.05 -3.08 -7.63
CA GLY A 49 1.74 -4.28 -8.09
C GLY A 49 3.01 -4.61 -7.30
N LYS A 50 3.34 -3.79 -6.30
CA LYS A 50 4.51 -3.98 -5.45
C LYS A 50 4.06 -4.20 -4.01
N GLY A 51 4.47 -5.34 -3.46
CA GLY A 51 4.12 -5.66 -2.08
C GLY A 51 5.24 -5.29 -1.11
N ILE A 52 4.85 -5.03 0.12
CA ILE A 52 5.78 -4.91 1.24
C ILE A 52 5.20 -5.68 2.40
N SER A 53 6.02 -6.47 3.11
CA SER A 53 5.56 -7.15 4.32
C SER A 53 5.30 -6.12 5.41
N MET A 54 4.38 -6.45 6.32
CA MET A 54 4.08 -5.56 7.44
C MET A 54 5.29 -5.38 8.35
N GLN A 55 6.13 -6.40 8.47
CA GLN A 55 7.36 -6.27 9.25
C GLN A 55 8.34 -5.29 8.61
N ASP A 56 8.53 -5.35 7.28
CA ASP A 56 9.41 -4.41 6.58
C ASP A 56 8.90 -2.99 6.69
N LEU A 57 7.59 -2.79 6.57
CA LEU A 57 6.97 -1.48 6.76
C LEU A 57 7.20 -0.97 8.20
N ALA A 58 6.99 -1.83 9.20
CA ALA A 58 7.23 -1.47 10.60
C ALA A 58 8.70 -1.13 10.85
N ASN A 59 9.64 -1.84 10.22
CA ASN A 59 11.07 -1.54 10.33
C ASN A 59 11.40 -0.15 9.78
N ILE A 60 10.76 0.25 8.68
CA ILE A 60 10.91 1.60 8.13
C ILE A 60 10.43 2.65 9.14
N TYR A 61 9.24 2.45 9.71
CA TYR A 61 8.72 3.35 10.74
C TYR A 61 9.57 3.36 12.00
N ASN A 62 10.08 2.19 12.42
CA ASN A 62 10.99 2.10 13.56
C ASN A 62 12.25 2.94 13.34
N SER A 63 12.85 2.88 12.15
CA SER A 63 14.04 3.66 11.83
C SER A 63 13.77 5.17 11.84
N LYS A 64 12.55 5.60 11.55
CA LYS A 64 12.18 7.01 11.51
C LYS A 64 11.69 7.55 12.86
N THR A 65 11.08 6.72 13.68
CA THR A 65 10.42 7.16 14.92
C THR A 65 11.07 6.63 16.19
N GLY A 66 11.87 5.57 16.11
CA GLY A 66 12.41 4.89 17.28
C GLY A 66 11.40 4.02 18.03
N CYS A 67 10.18 3.87 17.52
CA CYS A 67 9.18 2.99 18.14
C CYS A 67 9.62 1.53 18.09
N GLU A 68 9.45 0.79 19.18
CA GLU A 68 9.69 -0.64 19.22
C GLU A 68 8.60 -1.38 18.44
N ILE A 69 8.96 -2.51 17.85
CA ILE A 69 8.03 -3.35 17.09
C ILE A 69 7.57 -4.50 17.98
N GLU A 70 6.26 -4.69 18.06
CA GLU A 70 5.63 -5.78 18.77
C GLU A 70 4.81 -6.61 17.79
N LEU A 71 5.08 -7.91 17.72
CA LEU A 71 4.36 -8.84 16.86
C LEU A 71 3.14 -9.39 17.60
N ASN A 72 1.98 -9.27 17.00
CA ASN A 72 0.76 -9.86 17.51
C ASN A 72 0.41 -11.09 16.68
N GLN A 73 0.80 -12.26 17.16
CA GLN A 73 0.72 -13.51 16.42
C GLN A 73 -0.69 -14.05 16.18
N SER A 74 -1.70 -13.44 16.77
CA SER A 74 -3.02 -14.06 16.73
C SER A 74 -3.82 -13.82 15.46
N ASP A 75 -3.48 -12.85 14.59
CA ASP A 75 -4.58 -12.34 13.78
C ASP A 75 -4.33 -11.89 12.36
N ASP A 76 -3.22 -12.18 11.72
CA ASP A 76 -3.12 -11.89 10.29
C ASP A 76 -3.19 -13.16 9.46
N ASN A 77 -4.41 -13.72 9.39
CA ASN A 77 -4.68 -14.90 8.58
C ASN A 77 -5.16 -14.55 7.17
N GLU A 78 -5.32 -13.28 6.86
CA GLU A 78 -5.77 -12.85 5.54
C GLU A 78 -4.57 -12.77 4.60
N VAL A 79 -4.67 -13.50 3.49
CA VAL A 79 -3.69 -13.46 2.42
C VAL A 79 -4.30 -12.70 1.25
N PHE A 80 -3.81 -11.49 1.00
CA PHE A 80 -4.19 -10.73 -0.17
C PHE A 80 -3.13 -10.94 -1.25
N GLY A 81 -3.54 -11.28 -2.45
CA GLY A 81 -2.63 -11.32 -3.59
C GLY A 81 -2.16 -9.92 -3.95
N LEU A 82 -0.99 -9.84 -4.60
CA LEU A 82 -0.52 -8.60 -5.18
C LEU A 82 -1.27 -8.34 -6.50
N VAL A 83 -1.51 -7.07 -6.79
CA VAL A 83 -2.17 -6.68 -8.04
C VAL A 83 -1.19 -6.81 -9.21
N ASP A 84 -1.66 -7.36 -10.33
CA ASP A 84 -0.88 -7.37 -11.56
C ASP A 84 -0.96 -5.99 -12.22
N ALA A 85 0.04 -5.17 -11.98
CA ALA A 85 0.04 -3.79 -12.47
C ALA A 85 0.03 -3.70 -13.99
N TRP A 86 0.56 -4.72 -14.69
CA TRP A 86 0.55 -4.73 -16.14
C TRP A 86 -0.87 -4.81 -16.73
N VAL A 87 -1.82 -5.41 -16.00
CA VAL A 87 -3.23 -5.45 -16.42
C VAL A 87 -3.83 -4.06 -16.43
N LEU A 88 -3.55 -3.26 -15.39
CA LEU A 88 -3.98 -1.86 -15.36
C LEU A 88 -3.39 -1.05 -16.50
N GLU A 89 -2.12 -1.24 -16.79
CA GLU A 89 -1.45 -0.54 -17.88
C GLU A 89 -2.04 -0.92 -19.23
N GLU A 90 -2.25 -2.22 -19.48
CA GLU A 90 -2.79 -2.71 -20.72
C GLU A 90 -4.24 -2.29 -20.94
N ARG A 91 -5.07 -2.37 -19.88
CA ARG A 91 -6.51 -2.11 -19.98
C ARG A 91 -6.87 -0.63 -19.91
N LEU A 92 -6.18 0.14 -19.07
CA LEU A 92 -6.54 1.50 -18.76
C LEU A 92 -5.43 2.51 -19.07
N GLY A 93 -4.27 2.05 -19.51
CA GLY A 93 -3.12 2.93 -19.76
C GLY A 93 -2.55 3.56 -18.50
N PHE A 94 -2.80 2.96 -17.35
CA PHE A 94 -2.43 3.52 -16.05
C PHE A 94 -1.16 2.88 -15.50
N ARG A 95 -0.27 3.74 -14.95
CA ARG A 95 0.89 3.32 -14.15
C ARG A 95 0.92 4.08 -12.85
N PRO A 96 1.12 3.42 -11.71
CA PRO A 96 1.32 4.13 -10.44
C PRO A 96 2.54 5.04 -10.53
N ARG A 97 2.40 6.27 -10.07
CA ARG A 97 3.48 7.27 -10.12
C ARG A 97 4.11 7.53 -8.77
N ILE A 98 3.35 7.30 -7.70
CA ILE A 98 3.80 7.62 -6.36
C ILE A 98 4.31 6.35 -5.70
N SER A 99 5.59 6.35 -5.32
CA SER A 99 6.23 5.21 -4.67
C SER A 99 5.80 5.07 -3.21
N LEU A 100 6.02 3.89 -2.65
CA LEU A 100 5.80 3.65 -1.23
C LEU A 100 6.66 4.57 -0.36
N ASP A 101 7.91 4.80 -0.75
CA ASP A 101 8.80 5.70 -0.01
C ASP A 101 8.25 7.12 0.03
N GLU A 102 7.70 7.61 -1.08
CA GLU A 102 7.05 8.92 -1.13
C GLU A 102 5.81 8.96 -0.24
N MET A 103 5.00 7.88 -0.23
CA MET A 103 3.83 7.78 0.65
C MET A 103 4.22 7.83 2.12
N ILE A 104 5.26 7.14 2.51
CA ILE A 104 5.74 7.11 3.89
C ILE A 104 6.24 8.50 4.31
N GLU A 105 7.05 9.14 3.48
CA GLU A 105 7.53 10.50 3.76
C GLU A 105 6.37 11.49 3.92
N GLU A 106 5.39 11.42 3.04
CA GLU A 106 4.20 12.28 3.10
C GLU A 106 3.41 12.07 4.40
N SER A 107 3.32 10.83 4.89
CA SER A 107 2.61 10.54 6.14
C SER A 107 3.24 11.23 7.35
N PHE A 108 4.55 11.50 7.33
CA PHE A 108 5.22 12.25 8.38
C PHE A 108 5.07 13.77 8.25
N GLU A 109 4.82 14.28 7.07
CA GLU A 109 4.60 15.69 6.83
C GLU A 109 3.25 16.19 7.33
N VAL A 110 2.25 15.32 7.31
CA VAL A 110 0.87 15.65 7.70
C VAL A 110 0.67 15.62 9.21
N ALA A 111 1.51 14.93 9.94
CA ALA A 111 1.35 14.75 11.39
C ALA A 111 1.82 15.98 12.23
#